data_a8958fdfc75ef45aa6954e063de89201
#
_entry.id   a8958fdfc75ef45aa6954e063de89201
#
_cell.length_a   1.000
_cell.length_b   1.000
_cell.length_c   1.000
_cell.angle_alpha   90.00
_cell.angle_beta   90.00
_cell.angle_gamma   90.00
#
_symmetry.space_group_name_H-M   'P 1'
#
loop_
_entity.id
_entity.type
_entity.pdbx_description
1 polymer ?
#
loop_
_entity_poly.entity_id
_entity_poly.type
_entity_poly.pdbx_seq_one_letter_code
_entity_poly.pdbx_strand_id
1 'polypeptide(L)'
;NADPADMAAQIALITSRINDLTASVILMHAPKGVAVASGEHLQLAAVKNLQINAGNNADIGVVKNMFIGVGRALSVFVRKAGIKLIANKGAVSVQAQHDLMELLAKKSIEIVSTEDEIRISAKKKITINGGGSYIRIEGSGIEPGT
;
A
#
# COMPACT_ATOMS: atom_id res chain seq x y z
N ASN A 1 -0.27 -11.71 -3.49
CA ASN A 1 0.75 -11.78 -2.44
C ASN A 1 2.12 -11.62 -3.07
N ALA A 2 2.72 -10.43 -2.92
CA ALA A 2 4.04 -10.13 -3.45
C ALA A 2 5.11 -10.48 -2.41
N ASP A 3 5.72 -11.66 -2.52
CA ASP A 3 6.88 -12.06 -1.73
C ASP A 3 8.15 -11.63 -2.48
N PRO A 4 9.19 -11.08 -1.82
CA PRO A 4 10.48 -10.77 -2.46
C PRO A 4 11.13 -11.95 -3.15
N ALA A 5 10.95 -13.18 -2.66
CA ALA A 5 11.43 -14.39 -3.34
C ALA A 5 10.72 -14.61 -4.68
N ASP A 6 9.42 -14.31 -4.73
CA ASP A 6 8.63 -14.37 -5.96
C ASP A 6 9.06 -13.29 -6.96
N MET A 7 9.44 -12.10 -6.48
CA MET A 7 9.95 -11.03 -7.34
C MET A 7 11.25 -11.42 -8.02
N ALA A 8 12.19 -12.03 -7.32
CA ALA A 8 13.44 -12.49 -7.91
C ALA A 8 13.20 -13.56 -9.00
N ALA A 9 12.26 -14.47 -8.74
CA ALA A 9 11.86 -15.48 -9.74
C ALA A 9 11.18 -14.83 -10.94
N GLN A 10 10.37 -13.80 -10.75
CA GLN A 10 9.71 -13.05 -11.82
C GLN A 10 10.72 -12.31 -12.69
N ILE A 11 11.71 -11.66 -12.10
CA ILE A 11 12.79 -10.98 -12.85
C ILE A 11 13.55 -11.98 -13.73
N ALA A 12 13.92 -13.14 -13.18
CA ALA A 12 14.59 -14.19 -13.93
C ALA A 12 13.72 -14.73 -15.07
N LEU A 13 12.43 -14.93 -14.83
CA LEU A 13 11.47 -15.39 -15.83
C LEU A 13 11.30 -14.38 -16.97
N ILE A 14 11.17 -13.09 -16.65
CA ILE A 14 11.04 -12.01 -17.64
C ILE A 14 12.30 -11.95 -18.49
N THR A 15 13.47 -11.99 -17.90
CA THR A 15 14.74 -11.99 -18.61
C THR A 15 14.86 -13.18 -19.55
N SER A 16 14.49 -14.38 -19.10
CA SER A 16 14.46 -15.58 -19.93
C SER A 16 13.49 -15.45 -21.10
N ARG A 17 12.27 -14.96 -20.87
CA ARG A 17 11.27 -14.78 -21.93
C ARG A 17 11.68 -13.75 -22.96
N ILE A 18 12.33 -12.66 -22.55
CA ILE A 18 12.86 -11.66 -23.50
C ILE A 18 13.92 -12.30 -24.39
N ASN A 19 14.82 -13.11 -23.82
CA ASN A 19 15.86 -13.80 -24.58
C ASN A 19 15.30 -14.83 -25.58
N ASP A 20 14.14 -15.42 -25.25
CA ASP A 20 13.47 -16.42 -26.11
C ASP A 20 12.54 -15.81 -27.15
N LEU A 21 12.29 -14.49 -27.12
CA LEU A 21 11.39 -13.82 -28.05
C LEU A 21 11.99 -13.77 -29.46
N THR A 22 11.24 -14.30 -30.43
CA THR A 22 11.59 -14.27 -31.86
C THR A 22 10.81 -13.22 -32.65
N ALA A 23 9.81 -12.55 -31.99
CA ALA A 23 9.00 -11.48 -32.57
C ALA A 23 9.65 -10.11 -32.38
N SER A 24 9.04 -9.06 -32.95
CA SER A 24 9.56 -7.69 -32.89
C SER A 24 9.60 -7.17 -31.43
N VAL A 25 10.79 -6.98 -30.91
CA VAL A 25 11.05 -6.51 -29.53
C VAL A 25 12.12 -5.43 -29.57
N ILE A 26 11.94 -4.39 -28.71
CA ILE A 26 13.00 -3.44 -28.42
C ILE A 26 13.57 -3.79 -27.06
N LEU A 27 14.84 -4.20 -27.02
CA LEU A 27 15.56 -4.49 -25.81
C LEU A 27 16.64 -3.42 -25.59
N MET A 28 16.63 -2.76 -24.43
CA MET A 28 17.69 -1.86 -24.00
C MET A 28 18.44 -2.50 -22.83
N HIS A 29 19.71 -2.77 -23.05
CA HIS A 29 20.56 -3.41 -22.06
C HIS A 29 21.96 -2.83 -22.09
N ALA A 30 22.51 -2.55 -20.91
CA ALA A 30 23.91 -2.16 -20.75
C ALA A 30 24.45 -2.77 -19.44
N PRO A 31 25.70 -3.29 -19.43
CA PRO A 31 26.24 -3.96 -18.26
C PRO A 31 26.32 -3.10 -17.00
N LYS A 32 26.44 -1.79 -17.12
CA LYS A 32 26.62 -0.87 -15.99
C LYS A 32 25.47 0.11 -15.78
N GLY A 33 24.55 0.22 -16.72
CA GLY A 33 23.39 1.09 -16.48
C GLY A 33 22.75 1.58 -17.76
N VAL A 34 21.46 1.88 -17.65
CA VAL A 34 20.66 2.55 -18.66
C VAL A 34 19.99 3.75 -17.98
N ALA A 35 20.13 4.94 -18.57
CA ALA A 35 19.48 6.14 -18.07
C ALA A 35 18.52 6.66 -19.15
N VAL A 36 17.31 7.01 -18.75
CA VAL A 36 16.31 7.63 -19.60
C VAL A 36 15.88 8.93 -18.94
N ALA A 37 16.04 10.04 -19.66
CA ALA A 37 15.71 11.38 -19.16
C ALA A 37 15.04 12.20 -20.26
N SER A 38 14.13 13.07 -19.89
CA SER A 38 13.48 14.02 -20.77
C SER A 38 13.48 15.40 -20.17
N GLY A 39 13.62 16.43 -21.01
CA GLY A 39 13.53 17.83 -20.57
C GLY A 39 12.10 18.28 -20.30
N GLU A 40 11.10 17.52 -20.71
CA GLU A 40 9.68 17.85 -20.49
C GLU A 40 8.89 16.66 -19.96
N HIS A 41 8.58 15.66 -20.76
CA HIS A 41 7.69 14.57 -20.40
C HIS A 41 8.33 13.21 -20.70
N LEU A 42 8.11 12.25 -19.82
CA LEU A 42 8.40 10.85 -20.07
C LEU A 42 7.12 10.04 -19.80
N GLN A 43 6.69 9.27 -20.80
CA GLN A 43 5.50 8.43 -20.71
C GLN A 43 5.87 6.97 -20.96
N LEU A 44 5.43 6.08 -20.07
CA LEU A 44 5.53 4.63 -20.21
C LEU A 44 4.13 4.06 -20.21
N ALA A 45 3.75 3.39 -21.30
CA ALA A 45 2.42 2.82 -21.42
C ALA A 45 2.51 1.44 -22.08
N ALA A 46 1.71 0.51 -21.61
CA ALA A 46 1.57 -0.82 -22.19
C ALA A 46 0.09 -1.17 -22.33
N VAL A 47 -0.28 -1.77 -23.46
CA VAL A 47 -1.66 -2.19 -23.69
C VAL A 47 -2.07 -3.30 -22.73
N LYS A 48 -1.15 -4.18 -22.37
CA LYS A 48 -1.44 -5.30 -21.46
C LYS A 48 -0.79 -5.10 -20.10
N ASN A 49 0.48 -5.33 -19.97
CA ASN A 49 1.16 -5.35 -18.68
C ASN A 49 2.38 -4.43 -18.66
N LEU A 50 2.53 -3.69 -17.60
CA LEU A 50 3.75 -2.96 -17.26
C LEU A 50 4.33 -3.59 -16.00
N GLN A 51 5.59 -3.99 -16.05
CA GLN A 51 6.30 -4.60 -14.93
C GLN A 51 7.58 -3.84 -14.63
N ILE A 52 7.76 -3.45 -13.38
CA ILE A 52 8.95 -2.74 -12.90
C ILE A 52 9.51 -3.55 -11.73
N ASN A 53 10.75 -4.03 -11.88
CA ASN A 53 11.40 -4.85 -10.87
C ASN A 53 12.81 -4.31 -10.60
N ALA A 54 13.20 -4.29 -9.34
CA ALA A 54 14.55 -3.91 -8.91
C ALA A 54 15.13 -4.99 -7.99
N GLY A 55 16.35 -5.38 -8.23
CA GLY A 55 17.04 -6.38 -7.40
C GLY A 55 17.54 -5.82 -6.08
N ASN A 56 17.56 -4.50 -5.92
CA ASN A 56 18.00 -3.83 -4.71
C ASN A 56 16.96 -2.79 -4.29
N ASN A 57 17.09 -1.54 -4.66
CA ASN A 57 16.17 -0.48 -4.25
C ASN A 57 15.39 0.10 -5.42
N ALA A 58 14.18 0.57 -5.17
CA ALA A 58 13.40 1.38 -6.10
C ALA A 58 12.94 2.65 -5.39
N ASP A 59 13.17 3.81 -6.03
CA ASP A 59 12.81 5.11 -5.48
C ASP A 59 11.90 5.85 -6.46
N ILE A 60 10.84 6.47 -5.93
CA ILE A 60 9.95 7.35 -6.70
C ILE A 60 9.90 8.69 -5.97
N GLY A 61 10.45 9.73 -6.58
CA GLY A 61 10.42 11.09 -6.03
C GLY A 61 9.60 12.01 -6.92
N VAL A 62 8.71 12.81 -6.32
CA VAL A 62 7.82 13.72 -7.02
C VAL A 62 7.80 15.06 -6.29
N VAL A 63 8.01 16.15 -7.03
CA VAL A 63 8.06 17.49 -6.41
C VAL A 63 6.66 18.01 -6.04
N LYS A 64 5.63 17.70 -6.85
CA LYS A 64 4.27 18.19 -6.60
C LYS A 64 3.30 17.07 -6.25
N ASN A 65 2.71 16.42 -7.21
CA ASN A 65 1.61 15.49 -6.96
C ASN A 65 1.90 14.11 -7.53
N MET A 66 1.52 13.09 -6.79
CA MET A 66 1.53 11.70 -7.24
C MET A 66 0.14 11.12 -7.07
N PHE A 67 -0.35 10.41 -8.09
CA PHE A 67 -1.62 9.70 -8.07
C PHE A 67 -1.41 8.22 -8.39
N ILE A 68 -2.03 7.35 -7.59
CA ILE A 68 -2.09 5.90 -7.86
C ILE A 68 -3.55 5.52 -7.99
N GLY A 69 -3.99 5.19 -9.20
CA GLY A 69 -5.35 4.75 -9.49
C GLY A 69 -5.38 3.31 -9.96
N VAL A 70 -6.29 2.50 -9.41
CA VAL A 70 -6.38 1.06 -9.69
C VAL A 70 -7.84 0.69 -9.90
N GLY A 71 -8.15 -0.03 -11.00
CA GLY A 71 -9.50 -0.42 -11.34
C GLY A 71 -10.07 -1.55 -10.48
N ARG A 72 -9.24 -2.42 -9.90
CA ARG A 72 -9.71 -3.55 -9.08
C ARG A 72 -9.08 -3.61 -7.71
N ALA A 73 -7.82 -3.92 -7.60
CA ALA A 73 -7.20 -4.15 -6.30
C ALA A 73 -5.80 -3.56 -6.23
N LEU A 74 -5.49 -2.90 -5.12
CA LEU A 74 -4.15 -2.48 -4.77
C LEU A 74 -3.68 -3.30 -3.57
N SER A 75 -2.50 -3.91 -3.69
CA SER A 75 -1.86 -4.62 -2.59
C SER A 75 -0.48 -4.02 -2.32
N VAL A 76 -0.20 -3.72 -1.05
CA VAL A 76 1.11 -3.28 -0.59
C VAL A 76 1.57 -4.26 0.48
N PHE A 77 2.72 -4.87 0.27
CA PHE A 77 3.26 -5.87 1.16
C PHE A 77 4.74 -5.61 1.46
N VAL A 78 5.12 -5.64 2.73
CA VAL A 78 6.51 -5.51 3.18
C VAL A 78 6.85 -6.69 4.09
N ARG A 79 7.92 -7.39 3.75
CA ARG A 79 8.28 -8.63 4.46
C ARG A 79 8.92 -8.41 5.82
N LYS A 80 9.80 -7.41 5.98
CA LYS A 80 10.65 -7.35 7.18
C LYS A 80 10.57 -6.05 7.97
N ALA A 81 10.71 -4.90 7.34
CA ALA A 81 11.05 -3.67 8.05
C ALA A 81 9.87 -2.70 8.26
N GLY A 82 8.67 -3.10 7.88
CA GLY A 82 7.47 -2.33 8.16
C GLY A 82 7.06 -1.32 7.07
N ILE A 83 5.94 -0.66 7.32
CA ILE A 83 5.36 0.36 6.42
C ILE A 83 5.18 1.64 7.23
N LYS A 84 5.60 2.77 6.68
CA LYS A 84 5.37 4.10 7.24
C LYS A 84 4.54 4.93 6.29
N LEU A 85 3.44 5.50 6.79
CA LEU A 85 2.61 6.46 6.08
C LEU A 85 2.57 7.74 6.91
N ILE A 86 3.20 8.80 6.42
CA ILE A 86 3.38 10.04 7.17
C ILE A 86 3.03 11.22 6.27
N ALA A 87 2.12 12.08 6.72
CA ALA A 87 1.91 13.41 6.17
C ALA A 87 2.50 14.43 7.14
N ASN A 88 3.50 15.21 6.70
CA ASN A 88 4.08 16.26 7.54
C ASN A 88 3.08 17.38 7.84
N LYS A 89 2.32 17.78 6.83
CA LYS A 89 1.23 18.76 6.95
C LYS A 89 0.00 18.25 6.21
N GLY A 90 -1.16 18.69 6.62
CA GLY A 90 -2.41 18.22 6.07
C GLY A 90 -2.88 16.91 6.66
N ALA A 91 -4.08 16.51 6.33
CA ALA A 91 -4.71 15.33 6.90
C ALA A 91 -4.27 14.04 6.23
N VAL A 92 -4.24 12.94 6.99
CA VAL A 92 -4.24 11.58 6.45
C VAL A 92 -5.67 11.06 6.49
N SER A 93 -6.24 10.75 5.32
CA SER A 93 -7.59 10.21 5.22
C SER A 93 -7.54 8.78 4.72
N VAL A 94 -8.11 7.85 5.48
CA VAL A 94 -8.22 6.44 5.12
C VAL A 94 -9.69 6.04 5.20
N GLN A 95 -10.27 5.63 4.08
CA GLN A 95 -11.72 5.38 3.97
C GLN A 95 -12.02 4.08 3.23
N ALA A 96 -12.88 3.25 3.78
CA ALA A 96 -13.58 2.18 3.06
C ALA A 96 -15.01 2.69 2.80
N GLN A 97 -15.31 3.15 1.58
CA GLN A 97 -16.55 3.88 1.31
C GLN A 97 -17.79 3.01 1.24
N HIS A 98 -17.65 1.73 0.90
CA HIS A 98 -18.80 0.82 0.73
C HIS A 98 -18.64 -0.51 1.44
N ASP A 99 -17.60 -0.67 2.26
CA ASP A 99 -17.32 -1.94 2.91
C ASP A 99 -16.58 -1.76 4.23
N LEU A 100 -16.11 -2.82 4.82
CA LEU A 100 -15.44 -2.91 6.10
C LEU A 100 -14.02 -2.32 6.04
N MET A 101 -13.63 -1.62 7.10
CA MET A 101 -12.23 -1.28 7.37
C MET A 101 -11.73 -2.12 8.55
N GLU A 102 -10.65 -2.85 8.37
CA GLU A 102 -10.02 -3.65 9.40
C GLU A 102 -8.66 -3.10 9.79
N LEU A 103 -8.42 -2.98 11.10
CA LEU A 103 -7.11 -2.71 11.67
C LEU A 103 -6.78 -3.87 12.61
N LEU A 104 -5.75 -4.61 12.29
CA LEU A 104 -5.36 -5.81 13.04
C LEU A 104 -3.86 -5.80 13.32
N ALA A 105 -3.50 -5.98 14.56
CA ALA A 105 -2.10 -6.16 14.99
C ALA A 105 -1.97 -7.38 15.89
N LYS A 106 -0.89 -8.12 15.72
CA LYS A 106 -0.60 -9.25 16.61
C LYS A 106 -0.29 -8.77 18.04
N LYS A 107 0.43 -7.66 18.16
CA LYS A 107 0.78 -7.06 19.46
C LYS A 107 -0.19 -5.93 19.78
N SER A 108 0.29 -4.75 20.03
CA SER A 108 -0.53 -3.62 20.45
C SER A 108 -1.00 -2.76 19.27
N ILE A 109 -2.15 -2.12 19.45
CA ILE A 109 -2.59 -1.00 18.60
C ILE A 109 -2.61 0.24 19.49
N GLU A 110 -1.90 1.28 19.04
CA GLU A 110 -1.86 2.56 19.73
C GLU A 110 -2.61 3.61 18.90
N ILE A 111 -3.58 4.27 19.52
CA ILE A 111 -4.33 5.38 18.91
C ILE A 111 -4.20 6.57 19.85
N VAL A 112 -3.47 7.61 19.43
CA VAL A 112 -3.13 8.74 20.27
C VAL A 112 -3.33 10.05 19.53
N SER A 113 -4.05 10.98 20.15
CA SER A 113 -4.05 12.38 19.76
C SER A 113 -3.21 13.16 20.78
N THR A 114 -2.15 13.82 20.34
CA THR A 114 -1.19 14.44 21.25
C THR A 114 -1.62 15.80 21.80
N GLU A 115 -2.53 16.49 21.11
CA GLU A 115 -2.92 17.85 21.50
C GLU A 115 -4.44 18.09 21.53
N ASP A 116 -5.25 17.15 21.04
CA ASP A 116 -6.68 17.34 20.93
C ASP A 116 -7.41 16.05 21.32
N GLU A 117 -8.51 15.75 20.71
CA GLU A 117 -9.43 14.68 21.09
C GLU A 117 -9.38 13.47 20.13
N ILE A 118 -9.93 12.36 20.57
CA ILE A 118 -10.26 11.20 19.73
C ILE A 118 -11.77 11.08 19.68
N ARG A 119 -12.33 11.03 18.47
CA ARG A 119 -13.76 10.83 18.23
C ARG A 119 -13.99 9.44 17.65
N ILE A 120 -14.82 8.67 18.32
CA ILE A 120 -15.25 7.35 17.86
C ILE A 120 -16.78 7.39 17.77
N SER A 121 -17.33 7.22 16.57
CA SER A 121 -18.76 7.30 16.34
C SER A 121 -19.25 6.12 15.53
N ALA A 122 -20.43 5.63 15.85
CA ALA A 122 -21.14 4.64 15.07
C ALA A 122 -22.62 4.98 15.03
N LYS A 123 -23.27 4.74 13.90
CA LYS A 123 -24.72 5.01 13.78
C LYS A 123 -25.55 4.12 14.72
N LYS A 124 -25.15 2.85 14.90
CA LYS A 124 -25.95 1.88 15.66
C LYS A 124 -25.35 1.57 17.02
N LYS A 125 -24.11 1.13 17.07
CA LYS A 125 -23.55 0.60 18.32
C LYS A 125 -22.01 0.65 18.29
N ILE A 126 -21.42 0.92 19.45
CA ILE A 126 -19.99 0.74 19.71
C ILE A 126 -19.85 -0.34 20.79
N THR A 127 -19.03 -1.34 20.53
CA THR A 127 -18.69 -2.38 21.50
C THR A 127 -17.19 -2.39 21.73
N ILE A 128 -16.77 -2.28 22.97
CA ILE A 128 -15.35 -2.33 23.37
C ILE A 128 -15.19 -3.52 24.30
N ASN A 129 -14.35 -4.48 23.94
CA ASN A 129 -14.08 -5.67 24.75
C ASN A 129 -12.64 -5.68 25.23
N GLY A 130 -12.42 -6.10 26.45
CA GLY A 130 -11.09 -6.26 27.00
C GLY A 130 -11.10 -7.25 28.18
N GLY A 131 -10.30 -8.32 28.09
CA GLY A 131 -10.10 -9.25 29.19
C GLY A 131 -11.35 -9.92 29.73
N GLY A 132 -12.39 -10.14 28.92
CA GLY A 132 -13.66 -10.74 29.35
C GLY A 132 -14.73 -9.74 29.77
N SER A 133 -14.39 -8.47 29.93
CA SER A 133 -15.35 -7.38 30.20
C SER A 133 -15.63 -6.56 28.96
N TYR A 134 -16.75 -5.84 28.95
CA TYR A 134 -17.12 -5.03 27.80
C TYR A 134 -17.84 -3.74 28.18
N ILE A 135 -17.82 -2.79 27.29
CA ILE A 135 -18.66 -1.60 27.29
C ILE A 135 -19.44 -1.56 25.98
N ARG A 136 -20.74 -1.40 26.09
CA ARG A 136 -21.62 -1.26 24.92
C ARG A 136 -22.30 0.10 24.96
N ILE A 137 -22.20 0.83 23.88
CA ILE A 137 -22.86 2.13 23.70
C ILE A 137 -23.83 2.00 22.53
N GLU A 138 -25.12 2.24 22.77
CA GLU A 138 -26.16 2.17 21.75
C GLU A 138 -27.33 3.10 22.11
N GLY A 139 -28.39 3.12 21.28
CA GLY A 139 -29.51 4.05 21.48
C GLY A 139 -30.21 3.92 22.83
N SER A 140 -30.18 2.77 23.50
CA SER A 140 -30.75 2.56 24.82
C SER A 140 -29.87 3.04 25.99
N GLY A 141 -28.60 3.41 25.74
CA GLY A 141 -27.69 3.90 26.75
C GLY A 141 -26.32 3.23 26.74
N ILE A 142 -25.59 3.37 27.83
CA ILE A 142 -24.27 2.78 28.05
C ILE A 142 -24.40 1.60 28.99
N GLU A 143 -23.91 0.43 28.56
CA GLU A 143 -23.96 -0.82 29.36
C GLU A 143 -22.54 -1.35 29.55
N PRO A 144 -22.03 -1.36 30.81
CA PRO A 144 -20.82 -2.13 31.16
C PRO A 144 -21.21 -3.59 31.42
N GLY A 145 -20.26 -4.52 31.18
CA GLY A 145 -20.48 -5.93 31.40
C GLY A 145 -19.19 -6.72 31.61
N THR A 146 -19.37 -7.98 32.01
CA THR A 146 -18.26 -8.93 32.23
C THR A 146 -18.55 -10.27 31.52
#